data_ec8fc849c550b538cf062560f5b2e21c
#
_entry.id   ec8fc849c550b538cf062560f5b2e21c
#
_cell.length_a   1.000
_cell.length_b   1.000
_cell.length_c   1.000
_cell.angle_alpha   90.00
_cell.angle_beta   90.00
_cell.angle_gamma   90.00
#
_symmetry.space_group_name_H-M   'P 1'
#
loop_
_entity.id
_entity.type
_entity.pdbx_description
1 polymer ?
#
loop_
_entity_poly.entity_id
_entity_poly.type
_entity_poly.pdbx_seq_one_letter_code
_entity_poly.pdbx_strand_id
1 'polypeptide(L)'
;LTALCYDMNFVNSIAVFNSSTFEGEFSFLNQICELYANSSASVLASVDSSMLNLNFVSIGFFLICVGLFIKLSLAPFHFWSLDVYEGSPNTTTFFFAVVPKISLFVLLMRLCYVSFYQIFSTDFQIYFFGLAVLSIFVGSLGGLEQRKLKTLLAYSSISHTGYLLLSFSTGNIEGLQMMFYYLAIYMISGLTFWAVYLFLINKDDVYFNKNNKELGDLVLLKESNPMLAFILTMTLFSIAGIPPLVGFLIKLGVFSVVVKSSAYLISLISILLTVISTFYYIRLIKVLYF
;
A
#
# COMPACT_ATOMS: atom_id res chain seq x y z
N LEU A 1 15.51 6.52 15.77
CA LEU A 1 14.26 6.35 14.99
C LEU A 1 13.03 6.31 15.88
N THR A 2 13.08 5.69 17.08
CA THR A 2 11.97 5.64 18.04
C THR A 2 11.65 7.00 18.68
N ALA A 3 12.64 7.86 18.90
CA ALA A 3 12.46 9.22 19.45
C ALA A 3 11.85 10.20 18.44
N LEU A 4 12.09 10.01 17.13
CA LEU A 4 11.53 10.86 16.07
C LEU A 4 10.03 10.63 15.81
N CYS A 5 9.48 9.49 16.25
CA CYS A 5 8.06 9.17 16.09
C CYS A 5 7.17 9.63 17.24
N TYR A 6 7.76 10.01 18.40
CA TYR A 6 7.01 10.49 19.56
C TYR A 6 6.73 11.99 19.54
N ASP A 7 7.46 12.76 18.72
CA ASP A 7 7.20 14.18 18.60
C ASP A 7 6.10 14.45 17.56
N MET A 8 4.99 15.00 18.02
CA MET A 8 3.96 15.62 17.16
C MET A 8 4.57 16.64 16.16
N ASN A 9 5.79 17.09 16.41
CA ASN A 9 6.61 17.92 15.51
C ASN A 9 7.00 17.22 14.20
N PHE A 10 7.02 15.88 14.13
CA PHE A 10 7.32 15.20 12.86
C PHE A 10 6.12 15.30 11.88
N VAL A 11 4.90 15.24 12.37
CA VAL A 11 3.70 15.51 11.55
C VAL A 11 3.68 16.98 11.12
N ASN A 12 4.09 17.89 12.00
CA ASN A 12 4.24 19.31 11.70
C ASN A 12 5.44 19.61 10.79
N SER A 13 6.56 18.87 10.87
CA SER A 13 7.71 19.05 9.96
C SER A 13 7.43 18.53 8.54
N ILE A 14 6.59 17.50 8.38
CA ILE A 14 6.05 17.12 7.07
C ILE A 14 5.09 18.22 6.56
N ALA A 15 4.38 18.91 7.45
CA ALA A 15 3.56 20.06 7.10
C ALA A 15 4.38 21.28 6.65
N VAL A 16 5.56 21.50 7.22
CA VAL A 16 6.47 22.62 6.85
C VAL A 16 7.14 22.40 5.48
N PHE A 17 7.25 21.16 4.99
CA PHE A 17 7.78 20.88 3.65
C PHE A 17 6.82 21.26 2.50
N ASN A 18 5.61 21.69 2.80
CA ASN A 18 4.64 22.15 1.80
C ASN A 18 4.49 23.66 1.88
N SER A 19 5.26 24.34 1.03
CA SER A 19 5.17 25.77 0.77
C SER A 19 3.73 26.29 0.61
N SER A 20 3.49 27.42 1.17
CA SER A 20 2.43 28.42 1.18
C SER A 20 1.27 28.41 0.15
N THR A 21 1.32 27.64 -0.94
CA THR A 21 0.26 27.55 -1.95
C THR A 21 -0.73 26.41 -1.71
N PHE A 22 -0.31 25.33 -1.02
CA PHE A 22 -1.18 24.19 -0.70
C PHE A 22 -1.95 24.36 0.61
N GLU A 23 -1.49 25.23 1.51
CA GLU A 23 -2.15 25.49 2.80
C GLU A 23 -3.51 26.18 2.64
N GLY A 24 -3.67 27.02 1.62
CA GLY A 24 -4.93 27.72 1.36
C GLY A 24 -6.08 26.77 0.97
N GLU A 25 -5.82 25.77 0.16
CA GLU A 25 -6.87 24.83 -0.29
C GLU A 25 -7.25 23.84 0.82
N PHE A 26 -6.29 23.38 1.63
CA PHE A 26 -6.57 22.51 2.77
C PHE A 26 -7.23 23.26 3.95
N SER A 27 -6.92 24.53 4.17
CA SER A 27 -7.60 25.35 5.19
C SER A 27 -9.07 25.56 4.84
N PHE A 28 -9.39 25.74 3.56
CA PHE A 28 -10.75 25.83 3.08
C PHE A 28 -11.53 24.51 3.29
N LEU A 29 -10.90 23.37 3.01
CA LEU A 29 -11.49 22.06 3.29
C LEU A 29 -11.69 21.83 4.79
N ASN A 30 -10.76 22.26 5.65
CA ASN A 30 -10.92 22.21 7.09
C ASN A 30 -12.08 23.10 7.59
N GLN A 31 -12.25 24.29 7.02
CA GLN A 31 -13.39 25.15 7.33
C GLN A 31 -14.73 24.50 6.93
N ILE A 32 -14.79 23.83 5.78
CA ILE A 32 -15.98 23.06 5.37
C ILE A 32 -16.24 21.94 6.35
N CYS A 33 -15.21 21.24 6.83
CA CYS A 33 -15.34 20.14 7.81
C CYS A 33 -15.76 20.66 9.22
N GLU A 34 -15.26 21.82 9.64
CA GLU A 34 -15.69 22.45 10.88
C GLU A 34 -17.16 22.91 10.80
N LEU A 35 -17.58 23.46 9.67
CA LEU A 35 -18.98 23.79 9.42
C LEU A 35 -19.85 22.51 9.42
N TYR A 36 -19.33 21.40 8.88
CA TYR A 36 -19.99 20.10 8.94
C TYR A 36 -20.12 19.59 10.38
N ALA A 37 -19.05 19.67 11.18
CA ALA A 37 -19.05 19.25 12.58
C ALA A 37 -19.98 20.09 13.44
N ASN A 38 -19.98 21.40 13.25
CA ASN A 38 -20.84 22.32 13.98
C ASN A 38 -22.33 22.22 13.57
N SER A 39 -22.60 21.90 12.28
CA SER A 39 -23.96 21.67 11.80
C SER A 39 -24.57 20.39 12.35
N SER A 40 -23.78 19.33 12.56
CA SER A 40 -24.26 18.08 13.15
C SER A 40 -24.72 18.25 14.63
N ALA A 41 -24.16 19.22 15.34
CA ALA A 41 -24.56 19.53 16.73
C ALA A 41 -25.82 20.43 16.83
N SER A 42 -26.08 21.25 15.79
CA SER A 42 -27.23 22.20 15.77
C SER A 42 -28.43 21.73 14.94
N VAL A 43 -28.28 20.68 14.13
CA VAL A 43 -29.23 20.18 13.11
C VAL A 43 -30.34 19.28 13.69
N LEU A 44 -30.34 18.99 14.97
CA LEU A 44 -31.56 18.46 15.62
C LEU A 44 -32.76 19.44 15.63
N ALA A 45 -32.59 20.67 15.13
CA ALA A 45 -33.59 21.71 15.19
C ALA A 45 -34.13 22.26 13.84
N SER A 46 -33.56 21.87 12.66
CA SER A 46 -34.07 22.39 11.36
C SER A 46 -33.78 21.43 10.21
N VAL A 47 -34.82 20.69 9.82
CA VAL A 47 -34.69 19.38 9.14
C VAL A 47 -34.44 19.40 7.62
N ASP A 48 -34.66 20.46 6.82
CA ASP A 48 -34.88 20.22 5.39
C ASP A 48 -33.83 20.73 4.41
N SER A 49 -33.05 21.75 4.68
CA SER A 49 -32.06 22.30 3.71
C SER A 49 -30.61 21.90 3.98
N SER A 50 -30.30 21.52 5.22
CA SER A 50 -28.94 21.12 5.65
C SER A 50 -28.56 19.69 5.25
N MET A 51 -29.52 18.78 5.14
CA MET A 51 -29.29 17.37 4.78
C MET A 51 -28.78 17.22 3.35
N LEU A 52 -29.22 18.02 2.40
CA LEU A 52 -28.75 17.98 1.01
C LEU A 52 -27.27 18.39 0.90
N ASN A 53 -26.84 19.40 1.64
CA ASN A 53 -25.44 19.86 1.62
C ASN A 53 -24.49 18.85 2.23
N LEU A 54 -24.91 18.14 3.30
CA LEU A 54 -24.15 17.09 3.96
C LEU A 54 -23.91 15.89 3.03
N ASN A 55 -24.97 15.48 2.31
CA ASN A 55 -24.86 14.39 1.33
C ASN A 55 -23.94 14.73 0.16
N PHE A 56 -23.91 15.99 -0.28
CA PHE A 56 -22.98 16.39 -1.37
C PHE A 56 -21.52 16.34 -0.95
N VAL A 57 -21.18 16.71 0.30
CA VAL A 57 -19.81 16.65 0.81
C VAL A 57 -19.34 15.19 0.93
N SER A 58 -20.18 14.30 1.45
CA SER A 58 -19.84 12.87 1.55
C SER A 58 -19.69 12.19 0.20
N ILE A 59 -20.54 12.55 -0.78
CA ILE A 59 -20.42 12.08 -2.18
C ILE A 59 -19.12 12.61 -2.80
N GLY A 60 -18.79 13.88 -2.61
CA GLY A 60 -17.54 14.47 -3.09
C GLY A 60 -16.31 13.78 -2.53
N PHE A 61 -16.30 13.52 -1.21
CA PHE A 61 -15.24 12.76 -0.54
C PHE A 61 -15.11 11.34 -1.10
N PHE A 62 -16.23 10.64 -1.29
CA PHE A 62 -16.25 9.31 -1.89
C PHE A 62 -15.62 9.29 -3.29
N LEU A 63 -15.97 10.22 -4.16
CA LEU A 63 -15.42 10.32 -5.51
C LEU A 63 -13.91 10.57 -5.52
N ILE A 64 -13.42 11.43 -4.63
CA ILE A 64 -11.98 11.67 -4.45
C ILE A 64 -11.28 10.39 -4.01
N CYS A 65 -11.83 9.68 -3.02
CA CYS A 65 -11.28 8.41 -2.54
C CYS A 65 -11.22 7.35 -3.65
N VAL A 66 -12.29 7.21 -4.44
CA VAL A 66 -12.31 6.29 -5.60
C VAL A 66 -11.20 6.62 -6.59
N GLY A 67 -10.98 7.90 -6.91
CA GLY A 67 -9.88 8.34 -7.77
C GLY A 67 -8.49 7.95 -7.23
N LEU A 68 -8.29 8.05 -5.92
CA LEU A 68 -7.06 7.62 -5.25
C LEU A 68 -6.90 6.10 -5.24
N PHE A 69 -7.98 5.34 -5.02
CA PHE A 69 -7.96 3.87 -5.05
C PHE A 69 -7.62 3.32 -6.42
N ILE A 70 -8.11 3.95 -7.49
CA ILE A 70 -7.71 3.62 -8.86
C ILE A 70 -6.21 3.79 -9.02
N LYS A 71 -5.64 4.93 -8.60
CA LYS A 71 -4.20 5.20 -8.71
C LYS A 71 -3.33 4.31 -7.81
N LEU A 72 -3.83 3.90 -6.64
CA LEU A 72 -3.16 2.94 -5.76
C LEU A 72 -3.26 1.50 -6.23
N SER A 73 -4.00 1.24 -7.31
CA SER A 73 -4.29 -0.11 -7.82
C SER A 73 -4.93 -1.05 -6.79
N LEU A 74 -5.84 -0.53 -5.96
CA LEU A 74 -6.59 -1.35 -5.01
C LEU A 74 -7.67 -2.16 -5.74
N ALA A 75 -7.95 -3.37 -5.26
CA ALA A 75 -9.07 -4.12 -5.77
C ALA A 75 -10.41 -3.43 -5.40
N PRO A 76 -11.38 -3.30 -6.34
CA PRO A 76 -11.47 -3.94 -7.67
C PRO A 76 -10.75 -3.19 -8.80
N PHE A 77 -10.19 -2.01 -8.60
CA PHE A 77 -9.64 -1.12 -9.63
C PHE A 77 -8.19 -1.45 -10.04
N HIS A 78 -7.75 -2.69 -9.93
CA HIS A 78 -6.34 -3.10 -10.08
C HIS A 78 -5.92 -3.48 -11.50
N PHE A 79 -6.85 -3.71 -12.43
CA PHE A 79 -6.55 -4.28 -13.77
C PHE A 79 -5.52 -3.50 -14.56
N TRP A 80 -5.59 -2.16 -14.54
CA TRP A 80 -4.66 -1.30 -15.25
C TRP A 80 -3.19 -1.51 -14.82
N SER A 81 -2.97 -1.83 -13.54
CA SER A 81 -1.61 -2.00 -13.04
C SER A 81 -0.94 -3.26 -13.58
N LEU A 82 -1.70 -4.33 -13.83
CA LEU A 82 -1.21 -5.56 -14.43
C LEU A 82 -0.70 -5.31 -15.85
N ASP A 83 -1.50 -4.63 -16.67
CA ASP A 83 -1.15 -4.31 -18.05
C ASP A 83 0.05 -3.36 -18.13
N VAL A 84 0.09 -2.35 -17.26
CA VAL A 84 1.21 -1.40 -17.18
C VAL A 84 2.50 -2.08 -16.76
N TYR A 85 2.48 -2.97 -15.76
CA TYR A 85 3.68 -3.69 -15.31
C TYR A 85 4.19 -4.63 -16.40
N GLU A 86 3.31 -5.31 -17.13
CA GLU A 86 3.69 -6.22 -18.20
C GLU A 86 4.26 -5.47 -19.42
N GLY A 87 3.57 -4.42 -19.87
CA GLY A 87 3.90 -3.71 -21.11
C GLY A 87 5.01 -2.68 -20.99
N SER A 88 5.32 -2.17 -19.78
CA SER A 88 6.31 -1.11 -19.62
C SER A 88 7.76 -1.64 -19.53
N PRO A 89 8.78 -0.83 -19.91
CA PRO A 89 10.17 -1.14 -19.67
C PRO A 89 10.49 -1.28 -18.18
N ASN A 90 11.51 -2.04 -17.82
CA ASN A 90 11.80 -2.39 -16.42
C ASN A 90 12.12 -1.20 -15.53
N THR A 91 12.75 -0.15 -16.05
CA THR A 91 13.04 1.09 -15.33
C THR A 91 11.76 1.85 -14.97
N THR A 92 10.78 1.90 -15.87
CA THR A 92 9.50 2.56 -15.63
C THR A 92 8.61 1.74 -14.70
N THR A 93 8.63 0.39 -14.80
CA THR A 93 7.91 -0.47 -13.84
C THR A 93 8.41 -0.28 -12.42
N PHE A 94 9.73 -0.16 -12.23
CA PHE A 94 10.33 0.16 -10.93
C PHE A 94 9.77 1.48 -10.37
N PHE A 95 9.77 2.54 -11.18
CA PHE A 95 9.26 3.84 -10.77
C PHE A 95 7.79 3.74 -10.31
N PHE A 96 6.92 3.13 -11.13
CA PHE A 96 5.50 2.99 -10.79
C PHE A 96 5.23 2.08 -9.58
N ALA A 97 6.08 1.09 -9.35
CA ALA A 97 5.93 0.17 -8.22
C ALA A 97 6.14 0.85 -6.86
N VAL A 98 7.01 1.86 -6.81
CA VAL A 98 7.58 2.36 -5.55
C VAL A 98 7.19 3.81 -5.29
N VAL A 99 7.55 4.73 -6.20
CA VAL A 99 7.52 6.17 -5.94
C VAL A 99 6.10 6.74 -5.76
N PRO A 100 5.12 6.47 -6.64
CA PRO A 100 3.80 7.10 -6.54
C PRO A 100 3.04 6.68 -5.29
N LYS A 101 3.30 5.49 -4.75
CA LYS A 101 2.58 4.97 -3.58
C LYS A 101 2.80 5.81 -2.33
N ILE A 102 4.01 6.36 -2.15
CA ILE A 102 4.31 7.24 -1.00
C ILE A 102 3.44 8.48 -1.06
N SER A 103 3.50 9.19 -2.19
CA SER A 103 2.76 10.45 -2.35
C SER A 103 1.25 10.26 -2.22
N LEU A 104 0.72 9.16 -2.77
CA LEU A 104 -0.70 8.83 -2.70
C LEU A 104 -1.16 8.47 -1.28
N PHE A 105 -0.36 7.71 -0.51
CA PHE A 105 -0.71 7.40 0.88
C PHE A 105 -0.59 8.63 1.79
N VAL A 106 0.39 9.52 1.57
CA VAL A 106 0.49 10.79 2.30
C VAL A 106 -0.70 11.70 1.98
N LEU A 107 -1.10 11.80 0.71
CA LEU A 107 -2.28 12.56 0.31
C LEU A 107 -3.55 12.00 0.96
N LEU A 108 -3.72 10.67 0.91
CA LEU A 108 -4.87 9.98 1.51
C LEU A 108 -4.91 10.20 3.02
N MET A 109 -3.76 10.18 3.70
CA MET A 109 -3.68 10.49 5.13
C MET A 109 -4.14 11.93 5.41
N ARG A 110 -3.68 12.91 4.65
CA ARG A 110 -4.10 14.30 4.84
C ARG A 110 -5.60 14.48 4.63
N LEU A 111 -6.15 13.87 3.57
CA LEU A 111 -7.58 13.95 3.30
C LEU A 111 -8.41 13.32 4.42
N CYS A 112 -8.11 12.09 4.80
CA CYS A 112 -8.95 11.34 5.74
C CYS A 112 -8.75 11.74 7.21
N TYR A 113 -7.51 12.05 7.64
CA TYR A 113 -7.22 12.31 9.06
C TYR A 113 -7.16 13.79 9.42
N VAL A 114 -6.92 14.68 8.47
CA VAL A 114 -6.89 16.12 8.74
C VAL A 114 -8.18 16.78 8.30
N SER A 115 -8.59 16.62 7.03
CA SER A 115 -9.73 17.35 6.47
C SER A 115 -11.07 16.70 6.73
N PHE A 116 -11.22 15.37 6.52
CA PHE A 116 -12.50 14.67 6.55
C PHE A 116 -12.56 13.58 7.63
N TYR A 117 -11.91 13.79 8.78
CA TYR A 117 -11.81 12.78 9.83
C TYR A 117 -13.16 12.26 10.31
N GLN A 118 -14.12 13.16 10.52
CA GLN A 118 -15.44 12.80 11.01
C GLN A 118 -16.21 11.91 10.03
N ILE A 119 -16.22 12.29 8.75
CA ILE A 119 -16.86 11.50 7.68
C ILE A 119 -16.17 10.15 7.53
N PHE A 120 -14.83 10.15 7.60
CA PHE A 120 -14.03 8.92 7.51
C PHE A 120 -14.35 7.95 8.64
N SER A 121 -14.38 8.43 9.90
CA SER A 121 -14.56 7.58 11.08
C SER A 121 -15.97 7.04 11.24
N THR A 122 -17.01 7.79 10.83
CA THR A 122 -18.41 7.37 10.98
C THR A 122 -18.86 6.43 9.85
N ASP A 123 -18.66 6.83 8.60
CA ASP A 123 -19.33 6.20 7.46
C ASP A 123 -18.38 5.35 6.61
N PHE A 124 -17.14 5.80 6.42
CA PHE A 124 -16.25 5.23 5.41
C PHE A 124 -15.25 4.21 5.93
N GLN A 125 -15.00 4.14 7.23
CA GLN A 125 -14.00 3.24 7.81
C GLN A 125 -14.22 1.78 7.42
N ILE A 126 -15.47 1.31 7.44
CA ILE A 126 -15.80 -0.07 7.08
C ILE A 126 -15.53 -0.38 5.61
N TYR A 127 -15.77 0.60 4.71
CA TYR A 127 -15.47 0.43 3.28
C TYR A 127 -13.97 0.32 3.03
N PHE A 128 -13.16 1.08 3.76
CA PHE A 128 -11.69 0.99 3.68
C PHE A 128 -11.19 -0.37 4.15
N PHE A 129 -11.75 -0.92 5.23
CA PHE A 129 -11.45 -2.28 5.66
C PHE A 129 -11.84 -3.31 4.60
N GLY A 130 -13.01 -3.18 4.00
CA GLY A 130 -13.48 -4.08 2.94
C GLY A 130 -12.54 -4.06 1.72
N LEU A 131 -12.15 -2.86 1.25
CA LEU A 131 -11.22 -2.71 0.13
C LEU A 131 -9.81 -3.23 0.46
N ALA A 132 -9.35 -3.07 1.70
CA ALA A 132 -8.08 -3.62 2.16
C ALA A 132 -8.07 -5.15 2.06
N VAL A 133 -9.09 -5.82 2.60
CA VAL A 133 -9.22 -7.28 2.53
C VAL A 133 -9.36 -7.77 1.09
N LEU A 134 -10.17 -7.10 0.28
CA LEU A 134 -10.31 -7.44 -1.15
C LEU A 134 -8.99 -7.33 -1.90
N SER A 135 -8.20 -6.29 -1.64
CA SER A 135 -6.90 -6.13 -2.29
C SER A 135 -5.89 -7.19 -1.85
N ILE A 136 -5.87 -7.57 -0.57
CA ILE A 136 -5.06 -8.68 -0.08
C ILE A 136 -5.52 -10.00 -0.71
N PHE A 137 -6.82 -10.25 -0.80
CA PHE A 137 -7.41 -11.43 -1.40
C PHE A 137 -7.03 -11.58 -2.88
N VAL A 138 -7.26 -10.55 -3.68
CA VAL A 138 -6.92 -10.54 -5.11
C VAL A 138 -5.42 -10.68 -5.32
N GLY A 139 -4.59 -9.95 -4.54
CA GLY A 139 -3.14 -10.01 -4.66
C GLY A 139 -2.55 -11.37 -4.24
N SER A 140 -3.12 -12.02 -3.21
CA SER A 140 -2.65 -13.34 -2.76
C SER A 140 -3.03 -14.47 -3.72
N LEU A 141 -4.27 -14.52 -4.19
CA LEU A 141 -4.74 -15.56 -5.10
C LEU A 141 -4.25 -15.36 -6.53
N GLY A 142 -4.29 -14.11 -7.04
CA GLY A 142 -3.84 -13.80 -8.39
C GLY A 142 -2.36 -14.07 -8.62
N GLY A 143 -1.53 -13.96 -7.58
CA GLY A 143 -0.08 -14.26 -7.66
C GLY A 143 0.25 -15.75 -7.79
N LEU A 144 -0.64 -16.67 -7.38
CA LEU A 144 -0.34 -18.11 -7.36
C LEU A 144 -0.07 -18.72 -8.75
N GLU A 145 -0.82 -18.29 -9.76
CA GLU A 145 -0.78 -18.89 -11.10
C GLU A 145 0.18 -18.18 -12.06
N GLN A 146 0.78 -17.08 -11.62
CA GLN A 146 1.59 -16.24 -12.51
C GLN A 146 2.92 -16.92 -12.89
N ARG A 147 3.23 -16.91 -14.19
CA ARG A 147 4.49 -17.40 -14.76
C ARG A 147 5.47 -16.29 -15.08
N LYS A 148 4.99 -15.08 -15.29
CA LYS A 148 5.82 -13.89 -15.57
C LYS A 148 6.18 -13.19 -14.26
N LEU A 149 7.45 -12.83 -14.10
CA LEU A 149 7.94 -12.19 -12.88
C LEU A 149 7.25 -10.83 -12.63
N LYS A 150 7.09 -10.03 -13.69
CA LYS A 150 6.46 -8.70 -13.58
C LYS A 150 5.01 -8.76 -13.12
N THR A 151 4.22 -9.68 -13.66
CA THR A 151 2.83 -9.85 -13.25
C THR A 151 2.71 -10.36 -11.82
N LEU A 152 3.62 -11.27 -11.39
CA LEU A 152 3.70 -11.71 -10.01
C LEU A 152 4.01 -10.53 -9.06
N LEU A 153 4.97 -9.67 -9.43
CA LEU A 153 5.29 -8.47 -8.67
C LEU A 153 4.13 -7.46 -8.63
N ALA A 154 3.37 -7.35 -9.71
CA ALA A 154 2.17 -6.52 -9.73
C ALA A 154 1.14 -7.02 -8.72
N TYR A 155 0.82 -8.32 -8.68
CA TYR A 155 -0.08 -8.89 -7.67
C TYR A 155 0.48 -8.77 -6.24
N SER A 156 1.80 -8.97 -6.07
CA SER A 156 2.43 -8.72 -4.77
C SER A 156 2.26 -7.26 -4.34
N SER A 157 2.40 -6.32 -5.26
CA SER A 157 2.24 -4.90 -4.97
C SER A 157 0.80 -4.53 -4.58
N ILE A 158 -0.21 -5.20 -5.17
CA ILE A 158 -1.63 -5.04 -4.81
C ILE A 158 -1.88 -5.58 -3.39
N SER A 159 -1.33 -6.73 -3.02
CA SER A 159 -1.45 -7.25 -1.66
C SER A 159 -0.79 -6.34 -0.62
N HIS A 160 0.40 -5.80 -0.92
CA HIS A 160 1.10 -4.87 -0.02
C HIS A 160 0.36 -3.54 0.15
N THR A 161 -0.25 -2.99 -0.90
CA THR A 161 -1.13 -1.82 -0.75
C THR A 161 -2.36 -2.13 0.09
N GLY A 162 -2.86 -3.36 0.04
CA GLY A 162 -3.92 -3.85 0.93
C GLY A 162 -3.52 -3.83 2.41
N TYR A 163 -2.30 -4.28 2.78
CA TYR A 163 -1.82 -4.20 4.17
C TYR A 163 -1.63 -2.76 4.64
N LEU A 164 -1.12 -1.87 3.77
CA LEU A 164 -1.03 -0.45 4.07
C LEU A 164 -2.41 0.16 4.36
N LEU A 165 -3.39 -0.15 3.53
CA LEU A 165 -4.76 0.33 3.71
C LEU A 165 -5.42 -0.29 4.95
N LEU A 166 -5.08 -1.53 5.29
CA LEU A 166 -5.59 -2.22 6.47
C LEU A 166 -5.15 -1.52 7.77
N SER A 167 -3.89 -1.13 7.89
CA SER A 167 -3.40 -0.36 9.03
C SER A 167 -3.96 1.07 9.05
N PHE A 168 -4.11 1.68 7.87
CA PHE A 168 -4.73 3.00 7.72
C PHE A 168 -6.18 3.04 8.18
N SER A 169 -6.97 2.01 7.85
CA SER A 169 -8.41 1.95 8.13
C SER A 169 -8.76 1.83 9.62
N THR A 170 -7.78 1.59 10.50
CA THR A 170 -8.05 1.51 11.95
C THR A 170 -8.49 2.83 12.58
N GLY A 171 -8.25 3.97 11.94
CA GLY A 171 -8.66 5.29 12.44
C GLY A 171 -7.80 5.82 13.60
N ASN A 172 -6.82 5.06 14.08
CA ASN A 172 -5.99 5.37 15.23
C ASN A 172 -4.61 5.89 14.82
N ILE A 173 -3.97 6.68 15.70
CA ILE A 173 -2.59 7.17 15.51
C ILE A 173 -1.60 6.00 15.41
N GLU A 174 -1.77 4.94 16.21
CA GLU A 174 -0.94 3.73 16.14
C GLU A 174 -1.03 3.06 14.76
N GLY A 175 -2.22 3.05 14.15
CA GLY A 175 -2.43 2.51 12.80
C GLY A 175 -1.71 3.32 11.73
N LEU A 176 -1.73 4.64 11.83
CA LEU A 176 -0.96 5.51 10.95
C LEU A 176 0.55 5.29 11.08
N GLN A 177 1.06 5.18 12.31
CA GLN A 177 2.48 4.90 12.53
C GLN A 177 2.88 3.57 11.89
N MET A 178 2.10 2.51 12.06
CA MET A 178 2.36 1.21 11.43
C MET A 178 2.27 1.27 9.91
N MET A 179 1.36 2.06 9.35
CA MET A 179 1.30 2.30 7.92
C MET A 179 2.60 2.92 7.39
N PHE A 180 3.14 3.96 8.06
CA PHE A 180 4.39 4.60 7.63
C PHE A 180 5.60 3.66 7.78
N TYR A 181 5.69 2.88 8.85
CA TYR A 181 6.74 1.88 9.00
C TYR A 181 6.67 0.82 7.90
N TYR A 182 5.46 0.34 7.61
CA TYR A 182 5.26 -0.63 6.53
C TYR A 182 5.65 -0.04 5.17
N LEU A 183 5.25 1.20 4.89
CA LEU A 183 5.58 1.90 3.67
C LEU A 183 7.10 2.06 3.50
N ALA A 184 7.82 2.47 4.55
CA ALA A 184 9.28 2.61 4.52
C ALA A 184 9.99 1.29 4.21
N ILE A 185 9.57 0.18 4.81
CA ILE A 185 10.20 -1.12 4.56
C ILE A 185 9.80 -1.70 3.21
N TYR A 186 8.54 -1.52 2.78
CA TYR A 186 8.14 -1.87 1.43
C TYR A 186 8.98 -1.14 0.37
N MET A 187 9.30 0.14 0.60
CA MET A 187 10.20 0.92 -0.25
C MET A 187 11.60 0.33 -0.32
N ILE A 188 12.23 0.07 0.83
CA ILE A 188 13.59 -0.48 0.89
C ILE A 188 13.65 -1.86 0.24
N SER A 189 12.71 -2.74 0.55
CA SER A 189 12.65 -4.08 -0.05
C SER A 189 12.34 -4.05 -1.54
N GLY A 190 11.50 -3.12 -1.99
CA GLY A 190 11.22 -2.90 -3.40
C GLY A 190 12.45 -2.39 -4.16
N LEU A 191 13.15 -1.38 -3.61
CA LEU A 191 14.40 -0.87 -4.18
C LEU A 191 15.46 -1.96 -4.33
N THR A 192 15.68 -2.76 -3.30
CA THR A 192 16.68 -3.85 -3.32
C THR A 192 16.30 -4.93 -4.34
N PHE A 193 15.03 -5.33 -4.41
CA PHE A 193 14.55 -6.31 -5.37
C PHE A 193 14.75 -5.80 -6.82
N TRP A 194 14.30 -4.60 -7.13
CA TRP A 194 14.40 -4.03 -8.47
C TRP A 194 15.84 -3.73 -8.88
N ALA A 195 16.71 -3.33 -7.94
CA ALA A 195 18.13 -3.11 -8.21
C ALA A 195 18.80 -4.43 -8.67
N VAL A 196 18.56 -5.52 -7.95
CA VAL A 196 19.08 -6.85 -8.35
C VAL A 196 18.51 -7.27 -9.71
N TYR A 197 17.20 -7.09 -9.91
CA TYR A 197 16.54 -7.46 -11.17
C TYR A 197 17.08 -6.68 -12.38
N LEU A 198 17.28 -5.36 -12.25
CA LEU A 198 17.88 -4.54 -13.31
C LEU A 198 19.34 -4.92 -13.60
N PHE A 199 20.11 -5.24 -12.55
CA PHE A 199 21.49 -5.67 -12.72
C PHE A 199 21.61 -6.99 -13.50
N LEU A 200 20.67 -7.92 -13.28
CA LEU A 200 20.62 -9.19 -14.01
C LEU A 200 20.32 -8.99 -15.51
N ILE A 201 19.44 -8.04 -15.83
CA ILE A 201 19.06 -7.76 -17.22
C ILE A 201 20.22 -7.17 -18.00
N ASN A 202 20.97 -6.23 -17.42
CA ASN A 202 22.07 -5.55 -18.12
C ASN A 202 23.22 -6.51 -18.54
N LYS A 203 23.32 -7.67 -17.90
CA LYS A 203 24.31 -8.69 -18.30
C LYS A 203 23.89 -9.51 -19.52
N ASP A 204 22.60 -9.65 -19.77
CA ASP A 204 22.05 -10.53 -20.81
C ASP A 204 21.67 -9.79 -22.11
N ASP A 205 21.81 -8.46 -22.16
CA ASP A 205 21.36 -7.62 -23.28
C ASP A 205 22.07 -7.90 -24.62
N VAL A 206 23.13 -8.72 -24.62
CA VAL A 206 23.84 -9.10 -25.87
C VAL A 206 23.05 -10.14 -26.69
N TYR A 207 22.10 -10.87 -26.09
CA TYR A 207 21.42 -11.98 -26.78
C TYR A 207 19.90 -12.05 -26.71
N PHE A 208 19.22 -11.32 -25.84
CA PHE A 208 17.77 -11.47 -25.64
C PHE A 208 16.98 -10.17 -25.53
N ASN A 209 16.36 -9.81 -26.62
CA ASN A 209 15.37 -8.70 -26.72
C ASN A 209 13.99 -9.09 -26.13
N LYS A 210 13.96 -9.83 -25.01
CA LYS A 210 12.71 -10.21 -24.32
C LYS A 210 12.45 -9.31 -23.11
N ASN A 211 11.56 -8.35 -23.29
CA ASN A 211 11.08 -7.44 -22.24
C ASN A 211 10.32 -8.16 -21.10
N ASN A 212 9.94 -9.41 -21.27
CA ASN A 212 9.15 -10.19 -20.32
C ASN A 212 9.89 -11.47 -19.95
N LYS A 213 10.69 -11.42 -18.88
CA LYS A 213 11.36 -12.62 -18.37
C LYS A 213 10.33 -13.52 -17.66
N GLU A 214 10.31 -14.78 -18.05
CA GLU A 214 9.59 -15.83 -17.33
C GLU A 214 10.34 -16.18 -16.04
N LEU A 215 9.64 -16.80 -15.10
CA LEU A 215 10.27 -17.29 -13.86
C LEU A 215 11.42 -18.28 -14.16
N GLY A 216 11.32 -19.00 -15.28
CA GLY A 216 12.35 -19.93 -15.75
C GLY A 216 13.70 -19.27 -16.08
N ASP A 217 13.73 -18.00 -16.43
CA ASP A 217 14.99 -17.29 -16.74
C ASP A 217 15.85 -17.03 -15.48
N LEU A 218 15.26 -17.19 -14.28
CA LEU A 218 15.96 -17.09 -13.01
C LEU A 218 16.50 -18.43 -12.50
N VAL A 219 16.29 -19.52 -13.26
CA VAL A 219 16.74 -20.86 -12.88
C VAL A 219 18.25 -20.86 -12.69
N LEU A 220 18.69 -21.47 -11.60
CA LEU A 220 20.12 -21.64 -11.27
C LEU A 220 20.92 -20.32 -11.17
N LEU A 221 20.27 -19.22 -10.81
CA LEU A 221 20.99 -17.96 -10.56
C LEU A 221 22.11 -18.14 -9.51
N LYS A 222 21.94 -19.09 -8.60
CA LYS A 222 22.96 -19.46 -7.61
C LYS A 222 24.27 -19.87 -8.25
N GLU A 223 24.26 -20.59 -9.37
CA GLU A 223 25.47 -21.04 -10.04
C GLU A 223 26.19 -19.90 -10.77
N SER A 224 25.43 -18.99 -11.38
CA SER A 224 26.00 -17.87 -12.12
C SER A 224 26.50 -16.73 -11.23
N ASN A 225 25.73 -16.35 -10.20
CA ASN A 225 26.02 -15.25 -9.28
C ASN A 225 25.44 -15.52 -7.89
N PRO A 226 26.15 -16.25 -6.99
CA PRO A 226 25.62 -16.67 -5.69
C PRO A 226 25.29 -15.50 -4.77
N MET A 227 26.03 -14.38 -4.85
CA MET A 227 25.79 -13.21 -4.02
C MET A 227 24.46 -12.52 -4.39
N LEU A 228 24.16 -12.38 -5.68
CA LEU A 228 22.90 -11.82 -6.14
C LEU A 228 21.71 -12.71 -5.79
N ALA A 229 21.87 -14.04 -5.94
CA ALA A 229 20.84 -14.99 -5.53
C ALA A 229 20.56 -14.88 -4.03
N PHE A 230 21.58 -14.73 -3.18
CA PHE A 230 21.43 -14.57 -1.74
C PHE A 230 20.71 -13.26 -1.38
N ILE A 231 21.10 -12.12 -1.97
CA ILE A 231 20.42 -10.84 -1.72
C ILE A 231 18.94 -10.93 -2.12
N LEU A 232 18.65 -11.51 -3.28
CA LEU A 232 17.30 -11.65 -3.79
C LEU A 232 16.45 -12.58 -2.92
N THR A 233 17.01 -13.65 -2.39
CA THR A 233 16.30 -14.53 -1.46
C THR A 233 16.01 -13.87 -0.13
N MET A 234 16.94 -13.10 0.42
CA MET A 234 16.72 -12.35 1.66
C MET A 234 15.63 -11.27 1.49
N THR A 235 15.60 -10.58 0.35
CA THR A 235 14.52 -9.63 0.05
C THR A 235 13.17 -10.31 -0.11
N LEU A 236 13.11 -11.46 -0.80
CA LEU A 236 11.88 -12.23 -0.97
C LEU A 236 11.36 -12.78 0.37
N PHE A 237 12.22 -13.29 1.24
CA PHE A 237 11.83 -13.71 2.59
C PHE A 237 11.31 -12.54 3.43
N SER A 238 11.93 -11.36 3.31
CA SER A 238 11.45 -10.16 3.99
C SER A 238 10.06 -9.74 3.51
N ILE A 239 9.84 -9.71 2.20
CA ILE A 239 8.55 -9.38 1.60
C ILE A 239 7.48 -10.42 1.97
N ALA A 240 7.83 -11.71 1.95
CA ALA A 240 6.96 -12.80 2.39
C ALA A 240 6.53 -12.65 3.86
N GLY A 241 7.41 -12.10 4.69
CA GLY A 241 7.18 -11.95 6.12
C GLY A 241 7.51 -13.22 6.90
N ILE A 242 8.65 -13.85 6.58
CA ILE A 242 9.13 -15.02 7.32
C ILE A 242 10.01 -14.55 8.49
N PRO A 243 9.79 -15.08 9.73
CA PRO A 243 10.71 -14.82 10.83
C PRO A 243 12.12 -15.31 10.48
N PRO A 244 13.19 -14.60 10.83
CA PRO A 244 13.36 -13.47 11.73
C PRO A 244 13.49 -12.10 11.06
N LEU A 245 12.99 -11.92 9.83
CA LEU A 245 13.20 -10.72 9.04
C LEU A 245 12.25 -9.57 9.40
N VAL A 246 12.64 -8.35 9.02
CA VAL A 246 11.93 -7.12 9.38
C VAL A 246 10.51 -7.08 8.83
N GLY A 247 10.26 -7.64 7.65
CA GLY A 247 8.92 -7.73 7.06
C GLY A 247 7.91 -8.50 7.90
N PHE A 248 8.36 -9.51 8.68
CA PHE A 248 7.50 -10.21 9.62
C PHE A 248 7.06 -9.31 10.79
N LEU A 249 8.01 -8.59 11.40
CA LEU A 249 7.72 -7.71 12.55
C LEU A 249 6.68 -6.65 12.21
N ILE A 250 6.74 -6.13 10.98
CA ILE A 250 5.80 -5.09 10.56
C ILE A 250 4.43 -5.66 10.27
N LYS A 251 4.34 -6.81 9.61
CA LYS A 251 3.05 -7.49 9.41
C LYS A 251 2.39 -7.80 10.76
N LEU A 252 3.16 -8.27 11.73
CA LEU A 252 2.67 -8.45 13.11
C LEU A 252 2.19 -7.14 13.72
N GLY A 253 2.91 -6.04 13.53
CA GLY A 253 2.51 -4.71 13.99
C GLY A 253 1.18 -4.27 13.38
N VAL A 254 1.00 -4.45 12.06
CA VAL A 254 -0.28 -4.15 11.38
C VAL A 254 -1.42 -4.98 11.99
N PHE A 255 -1.24 -6.29 12.13
CA PHE A 255 -2.29 -7.15 12.71
C PHE A 255 -2.60 -6.80 14.17
N SER A 256 -1.59 -6.46 14.97
CA SER A 256 -1.80 -6.08 16.37
C SER A 256 -2.67 -4.82 16.51
N VAL A 257 -2.47 -3.82 15.63
CA VAL A 257 -3.27 -2.60 15.62
C VAL A 257 -4.71 -2.87 15.13
N VAL A 258 -4.88 -3.73 14.13
CA VAL A 258 -6.21 -4.13 13.65
C VAL A 258 -6.99 -4.92 14.72
N VAL A 259 -6.32 -5.77 15.49
CA VAL A 259 -6.93 -6.47 16.63
C VAL A 259 -7.33 -5.49 17.74
N LYS A 260 -6.50 -4.48 18.04
CA LYS A 260 -6.82 -3.43 19.00
C LYS A 260 -8.04 -2.58 18.59
N SER A 261 -8.26 -2.41 17.28
CA SER A 261 -9.47 -1.74 16.75
C SER A 261 -10.71 -2.62 16.73
N SER A 262 -10.69 -3.79 17.43
CA SER A 262 -11.78 -4.79 17.52
C SER A 262 -12.21 -5.43 16.18
N ALA A 263 -11.46 -5.28 15.11
CA ALA A 263 -11.73 -5.87 13.80
C ALA A 263 -11.17 -7.31 13.69
N TYR A 264 -11.57 -8.21 14.59
CA TYR A 264 -11.02 -9.56 14.72
C TYR A 264 -11.19 -10.42 13.47
N LEU A 265 -12.37 -10.41 12.85
CA LEU A 265 -12.64 -11.19 11.62
C LEU A 265 -11.74 -10.74 10.47
N ILE A 266 -11.55 -9.43 10.31
CA ILE A 266 -10.71 -8.84 9.28
C ILE A 266 -9.25 -9.23 9.49
N SER A 267 -8.76 -9.19 10.73
CA SER A 267 -7.40 -9.61 11.07
C SER A 267 -7.19 -11.10 10.80
N LEU A 268 -8.14 -11.95 11.15
CA LEU A 268 -8.06 -13.40 10.92
C LEU A 268 -8.00 -13.72 9.42
N ILE A 269 -8.89 -13.15 8.62
CA ILE A 269 -8.91 -13.34 7.16
C ILE A 269 -7.58 -12.86 6.55
N SER A 270 -7.11 -11.68 6.95
CA SER A 270 -5.86 -11.13 6.41
C SER A 270 -4.63 -11.97 6.78
N ILE A 271 -4.58 -12.58 7.98
CA ILE A 271 -3.53 -13.53 8.36
C ILE A 271 -3.58 -14.79 7.48
N LEU A 272 -4.73 -15.38 7.26
CA LEU A 272 -4.85 -16.53 6.37
C LEU A 272 -4.37 -16.22 4.94
N LEU A 273 -4.74 -15.05 4.42
CA LEU A 273 -4.28 -14.59 3.11
C LEU A 273 -2.77 -14.35 3.03
N THR A 274 -2.13 -13.94 4.14
CA THR A 274 -0.66 -13.83 4.18
C THR A 274 0.02 -15.19 3.99
N VAL A 275 -0.52 -16.24 4.59
CA VAL A 275 0.00 -17.61 4.42
C VAL A 275 -0.08 -18.03 2.95
N ILE A 276 -1.20 -17.73 2.29
CA ILE A 276 -1.34 -18.01 0.85
C ILE A 276 -0.31 -17.24 0.03
N SER A 277 -0.10 -15.96 0.34
CA SER A 277 0.87 -15.13 -0.39
C SER A 277 2.32 -15.59 -0.21
N THR A 278 2.70 -16.18 0.94
CA THR A 278 4.06 -16.69 1.15
C THR A 278 4.40 -17.82 0.20
N PHE A 279 3.41 -18.58 -0.28
CA PHE A 279 3.62 -19.72 -1.16
C PHE A 279 4.27 -19.33 -2.49
N TYR A 280 3.81 -18.26 -3.15
CA TYR A 280 4.42 -17.88 -4.43
C TYR A 280 5.83 -17.26 -4.25
N TYR A 281 6.14 -16.66 -3.10
CA TYR A 281 7.52 -16.23 -2.82
C TYR A 281 8.46 -17.42 -2.60
N ILE A 282 8.02 -18.44 -1.88
CA ILE A 282 8.79 -19.69 -1.70
C ILE A 282 8.99 -20.40 -3.03
N ARG A 283 7.98 -20.39 -3.91
CA ARG A 283 8.11 -20.92 -5.27
C ARG A 283 9.20 -20.19 -6.06
N LEU A 284 9.29 -18.85 -5.96
CA LEU A 284 10.37 -18.06 -6.57
C LEU A 284 11.74 -18.47 -6.04
N ILE A 285 11.88 -18.61 -4.73
CA ILE A 285 13.14 -19.01 -4.09
C ILE A 285 13.54 -20.41 -4.54
N LYS A 286 12.58 -21.32 -4.66
CA LYS A 286 12.84 -22.65 -5.22
C LYS A 286 13.45 -22.57 -6.63
N VAL A 287 12.90 -21.74 -7.50
CA VAL A 287 13.40 -21.55 -8.88
C VAL A 287 14.81 -20.96 -8.89
N LEU A 288 15.18 -20.11 -7.92
CA LEU A 288 16.51 -19.51 -7.84
C LEU A 288 17.62 -20.52 -7.49
N TYR A 289 17.28 -21.56 -6.72
CA TYR A 289 18.28 -22.50 -6.17
C TYR A 289 18.23 -23.89 -6.78
N PHE A 290 17.08 -24.32 -7.29
CA PHE A 290 16.79 -25.64 -7.83
C PHE A 290 16.17 -25.56 -9.23
#